data_9646cb8177501e2129909330d802fecb
#
_entry.id   9646cb8177501e2129909330d802fecb
#
_cell.length_a   1.000
_cell.length_b   1.000
_cell.length_c   1.000
_cell.angle_alpha   90.00
_cell.angle_beta   90.00
_cell.angle_gamma   90.00
#
_symmetry.space_group_name_H-M   'P 1'
#
loop_
_entity.id
_entity.type
_entity.pdbx_description
1 polymer ?
#
loop_
_entity_poly.entity_id
_entity_poly.type
_entity_poly.pdbx_seq_one_letter_code
_entity_poly.pdbx_strand_id
1 'polypeptide(L)'
;MISPKSLMKIATTASVAAITVYVAVVPAYAMQDIAIEDTPSSFAATVDDAQNSSNSMPDNPNATLPETVSENISDDSTVVSENLAVTPEGDVQNIETGETVTDAQLVGTQSQQPDPLAKTDGESFIPVSASDVKDAVEQSVKQSVEQSSSKNGATVKLAKFDGNDYGAHWGTYNNTKAFFDYRNNLFAQQAKGVIDVSSWQGDIDWAKAKADGVEGAIIRLGFGWGNDADAKAQRNINECKRLGIPFGIYWYSYAEDASGSRQEGNDVVSKLRQFGVSPNDLRYPVYYDLESWTWTGHTPPTNPNVYNGIVNAWYGALQSGGYQNLGVYSYTSYLQGPLNNANIYAKTRWVAQYGPQMEFTAFGTNDRGWQYTSSGQINGISGSVDMSAFGVKELSQNVPIYRMYNRNSGLHHYTANYDEALDLSLKGWLAEGISFFAAREGNPVYRVYNPHDGNHHYTKDSEEKNYLVSLGWRDEGIGWFVPDKGKANVYRLYNPYSGDHVFTEDLEEYNSAGSVGWHKEGIAWQSN
;
A
#
# COMPACT_ATOMS: atom_id res chain seq x y z
N MET A 1 -17.59 50.63 3.33
CA MET A 1 -18.49 49.64 2.71
C MET A 1 -17.62 48.74 1.85
N ILE A 2 -17.31 47.55 2.35
CA ILE A 2 -16.47 46.56 1.67
C ILE A 2 -17.37 45.72 0.77
N SER A 3 -17.01 45.62 -0.49
CA SER A 3 -17.76 44.96 -1.54
C SER A 3 -17.94 43.45 -1.26
N PRO A 4 -19.10 42.84 -1.59
CA PRO A 4 -19.36 41.40 -1.37
C PRO A 4 -18.39 40.44 -2.09
N LYS A 5 -17.62 40.93 -3.05
CA LYS A 5 -16.65 40.13 -3.81
C LYS A 5 -15.34 39.89 -3.05
N SER A 6 -15.04 40.66 -2.00
CA SER A 6 -13.85 40.43 -1.15
C SER A 6 -14.09 39.36 -0.09
N LEU A 7 -15.34 39.18 0.35
CA LEU A 7 -15.70 38.14 1.33
C LEU A 7 -15.69 36.73 0.72
N MET A 8 -15.90 36.61 -0.59
CA MET A 8 -15.97 35.31 -1.26
C MET A 8 -14.58 34.71 -1.61
N LYS A 9 -13.53 35.57 -1.63
CA LYS A 9 -12.15 35.11 -1.85
C LYS A 9 -11.48 34.63 -0.57
N ILE A 10 -11.94 35.09 0.58
CA ILE A 10 -11.42 34.66 1.89
C ILE A 10 -11.99 33.29 2.28
N ALA A 11 -13.19 32.95 1.81
CA ALA A 11 -13.87 31.70 2.13
C ALA A 11 -13.31 30.45 1.40
N THR A 12 -12.47 30.64 0.37
CA THR A 12 -11.93 29.50 -0.42
C THR A 12 -10.52 29.08 -0.05
N THR A 13 -9.81 29.86 0.77
CA THR A 13 -8.47 29.53 1.28
C THR A 13 -8.44 29.25 2.78
N ALA A 14 -9.44 29.69 3.54
CA ALA A 14 -9.60 29.32 4.93
C ALA A 14 -10.33 27.98 5.00
N SER A 15 -9.61 26.91 4.73
CA SER A 15 -10.11 25.57 4.92
C SER A 15 -10.69 25.43 6.31
N VAL A 16 -12.02 25.31 6.39
CA VAL A 16 -12.77 24.78 7.51
C VAL A 16 -12.91 25.62 8.77
N ALA A 17 -11.94 26.47 9.18
CA ALA A 17 -12.06 27.27 10.40
C ALA A 17 -13.07 28.43 10.32
N ALA A 18 -13.51 28.83 9.14
CA ALA A 18 -14.37 30.01 8.96
C ALA A 18 -15.88 29.71 8.88
N ILE A 19 -16.30 28.46 8.99
CA ILE A 19 -17.75 28.09 8.92
C ILE A 19 -18.40 27.98 10.31
N THR A 20 -17.65 28.17 11.40
CA THR A 20 -18.16 27.97 12.75
C THR A 20 -18.71 29.24 13.42
N VAL A 21 -19.15 30.24 12.68
CA VAL A 21 -19.78 31.43 13.26
C VAL A 21 -21.30 31.40 13.06
N TYR A 22 -21.93 30.31 13.47
CA TYR A 22 -23.32 30.31 13.91
C TYR A 22 -23.46 29.31 15.05
N VAL A 23 -23.12 29.76 16.25
CA VAL A 23 -23.37 29.01 17.47
C VAL A 23 -24.80 29.31 17.91
N ALA A 24 -25.69 28.38 17.67
CA ALA A 24 -26.78 28.18 18.62
C ALA A 24 -26.14 27.64 19.90
N VAL A 25 -26.32 28.33 21.00
CA VAL A 25 -25.93 27.85 22.34
C VAL A 25 -26.75 26.59 22.61
N VAL A 26 -26.12 25.42 22.39
CA VAL A 26 -26.64 24.14 22.85
C VAL A 26 -25.96 23.87 24.19
N PRO A 27 -26.69 23.55 25.26
CA PRO A 27 -26.07 23.23 26.54
C PRO A 27 -25.12 22.05 26.38
N ALA A 28 -23.95 22.16 26.98
CA ALA A 28 -22.96 21.10 27.04
C ALA A 28 -23.58 19.85 27.68
N TYR A 29 -23.92 18.88 26.85
CA TYR A 29 -24.11 17.53 27.36
C TYR A 29 -22.70 16.96 27.54
N ALA A 30 -22.36 16.62 28.77
CA ALA A 30 -21.17 15.87 29.09
C ALA A 30 -21.14 14.62 28.20
N MET A 31 -20.22 14.56 27.24
CA MET A 31 -19.93 13.31 26.55
C MET A 31 -19.31 12.37 27.57
N GLN A 32 -19.90 11.17 27.68
CA GLN A 32 -19.31 10.10 28.47
C GLN A 32 -17.87 9.88 28.02
N ASP A 33 -16.99 9.82 29.01
CA ASP A 33 -15.60 9.41 28.84
C ASP A 33 -15.52 8.14 28.00
N ILE A 34 -15.06 8.29 26.76
CA ILE A 34 -14.42 7.15 26.10
C ILE A 34 -13.01 7.16 26.67
N ALA A 35 -12.84 6.48 27.80
CA ALA A 35 -11.53 6.13 28.29
C ALA A 35 -10.85 5.38 27.12
N ILE A 36 -9.74 5.93 26.63
CA ILE A 36 -8.78 5.13 25.89
C ILE A 36 -8.15 4.28 26.98
N GLU A 37 -8.74 3.11 27.23
CA GLU A 37 -8.01 2.09 27.95
C GLU A 37 -6.82 1.73 27.07
N ASP A 38 -5.62 1.74 27.66
CA ASP A 38 -4.41 1.13 27.13
C ASP A 38 -4.60 -0.39 27.11
N THR A 39 -5.57 -0.86 26.36
CA THR A 39 -5.55 -2.21 25.87
C THR A 39 -4.86 -2.14 24.51
N PRO A 40 -3.73 -2.84 24.34
CA PRO A 40 -3.30 -3.14 22.99
C PRO A 40 -4.54 -3.69 22.32
N SER A 41 -4.98 -3.05 21.23
CA SER A 41 -6.07 -3.56 20.43
C SER A 41 -5.62 -4.93 19.96
N SER A 42 -6.03 -5.95 20.70
CA SER A 42 -5.97 -7.31 20.26
C SER A 42 -7.01 -7.48 19.15
N PHE A 43 -6.73 -6.96 17.96
CA PHE A 43 -7.07 -7.64 16.75
C PHE A 43 -6.06 -8.78 16.56
N ALA A 44 -5.88 -9.58 17.59
CA ALA A 44 -5.50 -10.94 17.41
C ALA A 44 -6.79 -11.62 16.91
N ALA A 45 -6.94 -11.71 15.60
CA ALA A 45 -7.51 -12.91 15.06
C ALA A 45 -6.79 -14.04 15.80
N THR A 46 -7.54 -14.85 16.53
CA THR A 46 -6.95 -16.01 17.18
C THR A 46 -6.25 -16.80 16.09
N VAL A 47 -5.07 -17.36 16.40
CA VAL A 47 -4.21 -18.10 15.45
C VAL A 47 -4.97 -19.21 14.71
N ASP A 48 -6.14 -19.61 15.20
CA ASP A 48 -7.03 -20.60 14.59
C ASP A 48 -7.86 -20.05 13.39
N ASP A 49 -8.05 -18.71 13.27
CA ASP A 49 -8.77 -18.12 12.14
C ASP A 49 -7.84 -17.74 10.96
N ALA A 50 -6.53 -17.80 11.16
CA ALA A 50 -5.51 -17.49 10.14
C ALA A 50 -5.14 -18.70 9.27
N GLN A 51 -5.72 -19.87 9.52
CA GLN A 51 -5.56 -21.04 8.67
C GLN A 51 -6.72 -21.11 7.69
N ASN A 52 -6.40 -20.92 6.39
CA ASN A 52 -7.21 -21.20 5.21
C ASN A 52 -8.71 -21.26 5.49
N SER A 53 -9.47 -20.28 4.99
CA SER A 53 -10.89 -20.54 4.82
C SER A 53 -10.99 -21.86 4.05
N SER A 54 -11.81 -22.79 4.50
CA SER A 54 -11.93 -24.15 3.92
C SER A 54 -12.30 -24.18 2.44
N ASN A 55 -12.42 -23.03 1.79
CA ASN A 55 -12.82 -22.84 0.40
C ASN A 55 -11.91 -21.88 -0.38
N SER A 56 -10.71 -21.55 0.12
CA SER A 56 -9.77 -20.68 -0.59
C SER A 56 -8.73 -21.48 -1.36
N MET A 57 -8.36 -21.00 -2.55
CA MET A 57 -7.32 -21.56 -3.38
C MET A 57 -5.96 -21.49 -2.64
N PRO A 58 -5.15 -22.55 -2.63
CA PRO A 58 -3.79 -22.49 -2.08
C PRO A 58 -2.98 -21.34 -2.67
N ASP A 59 -2.24 -20.62 -1.86
CA ASP A 59 -1.42 -19.45 -2.21
C ASP A 59 -2.17 -18.24 -2.79
N ASN A 60 -3.48 -18.37 -3.03
CA ASN A 60 -4.36 -17.32 -3.54
C ASN A 60 -5.63 -17.23 -2.68
N PRO A 61 -5.56 -16.65 -1.49
CA PRO A 61 -6.63 -16.71 -0.48
C PRO A 61 -7.95 -16.06 -0.90
N ASN A 62 -7.87 -15.15 -1.85
CA ASN A 62 -9.04 -14.43 -2.37
C ASN A 62 -9.70 -15.15 -3.55
N ALA A 63 -9.03 -16.16 -4.07
CA ALA A 63 -9.55 -17.02 -5.13
C ALA A 63 -10.29 -18.22 -4.52
N THR A 64 -11.45 -18.56 -5.10
CA THR A 64 -12.30 -19.63 -4.59
C THR A 64 -11.80 -20.98 -5.09
N LEU A 65 -11.78 -21.99 -4.22
CA LEU A 65 -11.56 -23.37 -4.64
C LEU A 65 -12.71 -23.82 -5.56
N PRO A 66 -12.42 -24.58 -6.64
CA PRO A 66 -13.46 -25.20 -7.44
C PRO A 66 -14.25 -26.22 -6.59
N GLU A 67 -15.51 -26.45 -6.93
CA GLU A 67 -16.33 -27.47 -6.24
C GLU A 67 -15.75 -28.88 -6.44
N THR A 68 -15.19 -29.12 -7.60
CA THR A 68 -14.57 -30.40 -7.97
C THR A 68 -13.39 -30.15 -8.92
N VAL A 69 -12.40 -31.03 -8.87
CA VAL A 69 -11.33 -31.09 -9.88
C VAL A 69 -11.54 -32.33 -10.73
N SER A 70 -11.61 -32.15 -12.05
CA SER A 70 -11.79 -33.27 -12.99
C SER A 70 -10.67 -34.32 -12.88
N GLU A 71 -11.01 -35.58 -12.97
CA GLU A 71 -10.03 -36.68 -13.02
C GLU A 71 -9.11 -36.60 -14.26
N ASN A 72 -9.51 -35.85 -15.29
CA ASN A 72 -8.71 -35.62 -16.49
C ASN A 72 -7.59 -34.58 -16.27
N ILE A 73 -7.60 -33.80 -15.18
CA ILE A 73 -6.51 -32.90 -14.82
C ILE A 73 -5.39 -33.71 -14.19
N SER A 74 -4.22 -33.72 -14.83
CA SER A 74 -3.04 -34.40 -14.30
C SER A 74 -2.52 -33.71 -13.03
N ASP A 75 -1.97 -34.46 -12.07
CA ASP A 75 -1.33 -33.93 -10.88
C ASP A 75 -0.11 -33.06 -11.22
N ASP A 76 0.52 -33.29 -12.36
CA ASP A 76 1.64 -32.52 -12.90
C ASP A 76 1.20 -31.20 -13.58
N SER A 77 -0.12 -30.95 -13.71
CA SER A 77 -0.64 -29.70 -14.25
C SER A 77 -0.47 -28.58 -13.26
N THR A 78 -0.43 -27.35 -13.77
CA THR A 78 -0.34 -26.12 -12.97
C THR A 78 -1.64 -25.34 -13.05
N VAL A 79 -2.31 -25.12 -11.94
CA VAL A 79 -3.48 -24.24 -11.83
C VAL A 79 -2.99 -22.78 -11.93
N VAL A 80 -3.57 -22.03 -12.86
CA VAL A 80 -3.15 -20.65 -13.21
C VAL A 80 -4.26 -19.61 -13.04
N SER A 81 -5.46 -20.06 -12.70
CA SER A 81 -6.60 -19.22 -12.28
C SER A 81 -7.61 -20.09 -11.53
N GLU A 82 -8.70 -19.52 -11.04
CA GLU A 82 -9.79 -20.27 -10.39
C GLU A 82 -10.34 -21.41 -11.26
N ASN A 83 -10.30 -21.23 -12.58
CA ASN A 83 -11.00 -22.09 -13.53
C ASN A 83 -10.08 -22.83 -14.51
N LEU A 84 -8.77 -22.49 -14.55
CA LEU A 84 -7.87 -22.97 -15.58
C LEU A 84 -6.63 -23.64 -15.00
N ALA A 85 -6.28 -24.79 -15.58
CA ALA A 85 -5.03 -25.49 -15.38
C ALA A 85 -4.26 -25.60 -16.70
N VAL A 86 -2.93 -25.60 -16.63
CA VAL A 86 -2.03 -25.78 -17.78
C VAL A 86 -1.31 -27.12 -17.63
N THR A 87 -1.39 -27.95 -18.64
CA THR A 87 -0.67 -29.25 -18.69
C THR A 87 0.84 -29.04 -18.89
N PRO A 88 1.69 -30.03 -18.60
CA PRO A 88 3.11 -29.97 -18.93
C PRO A 88 3.42 -29.69 -20.41
N GLU A 89 2.50 -30.08 -21.31
CA GLU A 89 2.61 -29.86 -22.77
C GLU A 89 2.19 -28.44 -23.18
N GLY A 90 1.57 -27.66 -22.26
CA GLY A 90 1.15 -26.30 -22.50
C GLY A 90 -0.31 -26.14 -22.93
N ASP A 91 -1.12 -27.20 -22.88
CA ASP A 91 -2.55 -27.12 -23.12
C ASP A 91 -3.27 -26.52 -21.90
N VAL A 92 -4.23 -25.62 -22.16
CA VAL A 92 -5.09 -25.04 -21.14
C VAL A 92 -6.37 -25.87 -21.04
N GLN A 93 -6.69 -26.28 -19.83
CA GLN A 93 -7.88 -27.08 -19.51
C GLN A 93 -8.74 -26.34 -18.46
N ASN A 94 -10.06 -26.47 -18.60
CA ASN A 94 -10.97 -26.08 -17.52
C ASN A 94 -10.83 -27.09 -16.36
N ILE A 95 -10.61 -26.60 -15.15
CA ILE A 95 -10.25 -27.42 -14.00
C ILE A 95 -11.38 -28.34 -13.53
N GLU A 96 -12.65 -27.93 -13.68
CA GLU A 96 -13.80 -28.70 -13.23
C GLU A 96 -14.24 -29.73 -14.26
N THR A 97 -14.19 -29.39 -15.56
CA THR A 97 -14.67 -30.27 -16.62
C THR A 97 -13.55 -31.14 -17.21
N GLY A 98 -12.30 -30.71 -17.12
CA GLY A 98 -11.15 -31.34 -17.77
C GLY A 98 -11.14 -31.13 -19.29
N GLU A 99 -12.01 -30.29 -19.85
CA GLU A 99 -12.04 -29.95 -21.27
C GLU A 99 -10.88 -29.05 -21.67
N THR A 100 -10.24 -29.34 -22.79
CA THR A 100 -9.21 -28.45 -23.34
C THR A 100 -9.86 -27.23 -23.97
N VAL A 101 -9.45 -26.04 -23.46
CA VAL A 101 -9.92 -24.72 -23.88
C VAL A 101 -8.80 -23.87 -24.46
N THR A 102 -7.72 -24.51 -24.88
CA THR A 102 -6.53 -23.82 -25.43
C THR A 102 -6.91 -22.98 -26.64
N ASP A 103 -6.60 -21.68 -26.58
CA ASP A 103 -6.73 -20.75 -27.69
C ASP A 103 -5.58 -19.73 -27.75
N ALA A 104 -5.48 -19.01 -28.87
CA ALA A 104 -4.38 -18.05 -29.08
C ALA A 104 -4.43 -16.81 -28.15
N GLN A 105 -5.54 -16.51 -27.53
CA GLN A 105 -5.63 -15.41 -26.56
C GLN A 105 -4.97 -15.83 -25.24
N LEU A 106 -5.13 -17.10 -24.85
CA LEU A 106 -4.60 -17.65 -23.60
C LEU A 106 -3.12 -18.03 -23.71
N VAL A 107 -2.70 -18.61 -24.85
CA VAL A 107 -1.34 -19.19 -25.00
C VAL A 107 -0.53 -18.59 -26.15
N GLY A 108 -1.03 -17.57 -26.81
CA GLY A 108 -0.35 -16.95 -27.96
C GLY A 108 -0.29 -17.85 -29.18
N THR A 109 0.59 -17.50 -30.10
CA THR A 109 0.97 -18.31 -31.27
C THR A 109 2.48 -18.55 -31.25
N GLN A 110 3.01 -19.37 -32.10
CA GLN A 110 4.46 -19.64 -32.16
C GLN A 110 5.32 -18.35 -32.31
N SER A 111 4.76 -17.28 -32.83
CA SER A 111 5.49 -16.01 -33.08
C SER A 111 5.01 -14.82 -32.27
N GLN A 112 3.99 -14.99 -31.45
CA GLN A 112 3.39 -13.89 -30.67
C GLN A 112 3.05 -14.35 -29.25
N GLN A 113 3.64 -13.68 -28.26
CA GLN A 113 3.37 -13.89 -26.85
C GLN A 113 1.92 -13.48 -26.51
N PRO A 114 1.21 -14.23 -25.63
CA PRO A 114 -0.08 -13.80 -25.11
C PRO A 114 0.08 -12.68 -24.07
N ASP A 115 -1.00 -11.96 -23.77
CA ASP A 115 -1.02 -11.13 -22.56
C ASP A 115 -0.91 -12.05 -21.33
N PRO A 116 0.04 -11.85 -20.43
CA PRO A 116 0.25 -12.74 -19.27
C PRO A 116 -0.97 -12.89 -18.37
N LEU A 117 -1.80 -11.84 -18.28
CA LEU A 117 -3.00 -11.81 -17.45
C LEU A 117 -4.28 -12.29 -18.18
N ALA A 118 -4.17 -12.77 -19.42
CA ALA A 118 -5.35 -13.22 -20.18
C ALA A 118 -6.03 -14.45 -19.57
N LYS A 119 -5.29 -15.29 -18.82
CA LYS A 119 -5.85 -16.50 -18.18
C LYS A 119 -6.62 -16.20 -16.89
N THR A 120 -6.46 -14.99 -16.35
CA THR A 120 -7.00 -14.54 -15.06
C THR A 120 -7.95 -13.35 -15.17
N ASP A 121 -8.30 -12.97 -16.41
CA ASP A 121 -9.09 -11.75 -16.66
C ASP A 121 -8.50 -10.49 -15.99
N GLY A 122 -7.17 -10.45 -15.90
CA GLY A 122 -6.43 -9.29 -15.38
C GLY A 122 -6.09 -9.35 -13.90
N GLU A 123 -6.47 -10.38 -13.18
CA GLU A 123 -6.13 -10.56 -11.77
C GLU A 123 -4.77 -11.26 -11.62
N SER A 124 -4.00 -10.90 -10.61
CA SER A 124 -2.77 -11.61 -10.28
C SER A 124 -3.08 -12.90 -9.55
N PHE A 125 -2.45 -13.98 -9.99
CA PHE A 125 -2.65 -15.32 -9.46
C PHE A 125 -1.30 -16.04 -9.33
N ILE A 126 -0.99 -16.53 -8.14
CA ILE A 126 0.21 -17.34 -7.92
C ILE A 126 -0.09 -18.77 -8.38
N PRO A 127 0.62 -19.31 -9.40
CA PRO A 127 0.39 -20.65 -9.89
C PRO A 127 0.59 -21.73 -8.81
N VAL A 128 -0.30 -22.72 -8.79
CA VAL A 128 -0.34 -23.79 -7.77
C VAL A 128 -0.34 -25.14 -8.48
N SER A 129 0.24 -26.19 -7.87
CA SER A 129 0.14 -27.54 -8.46
C SER A 129 -1.30 -28.04 -8.41
N ALA A 130 -1.72 -28.77 -9.44
CA ALA A 130 -3.06 -29.38 -9.46
C ALA A 130 -3.23 -30.40 -8.33
N SER A 131 -2.15 -31.07 -7.89
CA SER A 131 -2.18 -31.96 -6.73
C SER A 131 -2.55 -31.24 -5.44
N ASP A 132 -1.98 -30.04 -5.18
CA ASP A 132 -2.28 -29.27 -3.97
C ASP A 132 -3.73 -28.76 -3.98
N VAL A 133 -4.26 -28.38 -5.15
CA VAL A 133 -5.67 -27.99 -5.29
C VAL A 133 -6.61 -29.17 -5.06
N LYS A 134 -6.31 -30.36 -5.59
CA LYS A 134 -7.08 -31.58 -5.32
C LYS A 134 -7.10 -31.92 -3.83
N ASP A 135 -5.95 -31.86 -3.17
CA ASP A 135 -5.84 -32.10 -1.73
C ASP A 135 -6.67 -31.10 -0.92
N ALA A 136 -6.65 -29.81 -1.32
CA ALA A 136 -7.44 -28.75 -0.68
C ALA A 136 -8.95 -28.97 -0.85
N VAL A 137 -9.40 -29.36 -2.07
CA VAL A 137 -10.80 -29.70 -2.33
C VAL A 137 -11.26 -30.90 -1.50
N GLU A 138 -10.45 -31.98 -1.42
CA GLU A 138 -10.78 -33.12 -0.57
C GLU A 138 -10.90 -32.76 0.91
N GLN A 139 -10.05 -31.87 1.40
CA GLN A 139 -10.11 -31.39 2.78
C GLN A 139 -11.35 -30.55 3.05
N SER A 140 -11.72 -29.66 2.12
CA SER A 140 -12.92 -28.81 2.22
C SER A 140 -14.21 -29.67 2.29
N VAL A 141 -14.31 -30.73 1.51
CA VAL A 141 -15.44 -31.68 1.54
C VAL A 141 -15.52 -32.42 2.87
N LYS A 142 -14.38 -32.81 3.47
CA LYS A 142 -14.35 -33.45 4.80
C LYS A 142 -14.80 -32.52 5.92
N GLN A 143 -14.48 -31.21 5.86
CA GLN A 143 -14.86 -30.21 6.85
C GLN A 143 -16.32 -29.77 6.72
N SER A 144 -16.87 -29.70 5.52
CA SER A 144 -18.29 -29.32 5.29
C SER A 144 -19.30 -30.30 5.88
N VAL A 145 -18.89 -31.54 6.20
CA VAL A 145 -19.72 -32.53 6.88
C VAL A 145 -19.82 -32.27 8.40
N GLU A 146 -18.95 -31.45 8.99
CA GLU A 146 -18.91 -31.19 10.43
C GLU A 146 -19.44 -29.81 10.86
N GLN A 147 -19.66 -28.85 9.97
CA GLN A 147 -20.11 -27.51 10.35
C GLN A 147 -21.21 -26.96 9.43
N SER A 148 -22.45 -27.00 9.92
CA SER A 148 -23.52 -26.10 9.46
C SER A 148 -23.58 -24.93 10.43
N SER A 149 -23.11 -23.73 10.04
CA SER A 149 -23.75 -22.43 10.34
C SER A 149 -22.76 -21.25 10.29
N SER A 150 -23.26 -20.28 9.65
CA SER A 150 -23.14 -18.83 9.69
C SER A 150 -22.41 -18.18 8.53
N LYS A 151 -23.20 -17.81 7.54
CA LYS A 151 -22.86 -16.72 6.60
C LYS A 151 -22.97 -15.41 7.37
N ASN A 152 -21.88 -14.73 7.61
CA ASN A 152 -21.91 -13.34 8.07
C ASN A 152 -21.88 -12.40 6.87
N GLY A 153 -22.78 -11.42 6.93
CA GLY A 153 -23.03 -10.48 5.87
C GLY A 153 -21.84 -9.60 5.52
N ALA A 154 -21.79 -9.22 4.26
CA ALA A 154 -20.85 -8.27 3.70
C ALA A 154 -20.87 -6.95 4.50
N THR A 155 -19.80 -6.68 5.21
CA THR A 155 -19.52 -5.37 5.79
C THR A 155 -18.95 -4.51 4.67
N VAL A 156 -19.58 -3.37 4.38
CA VAL A 156 -19.03 -2.36 3.47
C VAL A 156 -17.74 -1.84 4.12
N LYS A 157 -16.59 -2.32 3.65
CA LYS A 157 -15.30 -1.79 4.06
C LYS A 157 -15.11 -0.44 3.39
N LEU A 158 -14.87 0.60 4.19
CA LEU A 158 -14.38 1.88 3.69
C LEU A 158 -12.96 1.65 3.15
N ALA A 159 -12.72 2.08 1.90
CA ALA A 159 -11.47 1.90 1.20
C ALA A 159 -10.29 2.50 1.97
N LYS A 160 -9.37 1.65 2.38
CA LYS A 160 -8.08 1.97 3.00
C LYS A 160 -7.13 0.84 2.65
N PHE A 161 -5.83 1.14 2.60
CA PHE A 161 -4.81 0.11 2.56
C PHE A 161 -4.95 -0.75 3.84
N ASP A 162 -5.77 -1.79 3.76
CA ASP A 162 -5.89 -2.79 4.80
C ASP A 162 -4.76 -3.82 4.65
N GLY A 163 -4.57 -4.67 5.64
CA GLY A 163 -3.73 -5.85 5.53
C GLY A 163 -4.36 -6.91 4.60
N ASN A 164 -3.84 -8.12 4.63
CA ASN A 164 -4.47 -9.24 3.95
C ASN A 164 -5.34 -10.07 4.91
N ASP A 165 -6.11 -10.99 4.35
CA ASP A 165 -7.01 -11.86 5.11
C ASP A 165 -6.29 -12.87 6.02
N TYR A 166 -4.95 -12.97 5.91
CA TYR A 166 -4.09 -13.83 6.73
C TYR A 166 -3.40 -13.12 7.90
N GLY A 167 -3.71 -11.85 8.15
CA GLY A 167 -3.22 -11.11 9.31
C GLY A 167 -1.95 -10.30 9.07
N ALA A 168 -1.39 -10.26 7.87
CA ALA A 168 -0.38 -9.23 7.55
C ALA A 168 -1.06 -7.86 7.56
N HIS A 169 -0.45 -6.84 8.21
CA HIS A 169 -1.15 -5.61 8.52
C HIS A 169 -0.24 -4.39 8.58
N TRP A 170 -0.86 -3.24 8.46
CA TRP A 170 -0.24 -1.93 8.69
C TRP A 170 -0.21 -1.61 10.18
N GLY A 171 0.84 -0.91 10.60
CA GLY A 171 0.99 -0.47 11.97
C GLY A 171 2.07 0.60 12.11
N THR A 172 2.52 0.83 13.34
CA THR A 172 3.54 1.83 13.66
C THR A 172 4.83 1.17 14.18
N TYR A 173 5.96 1.62 13.65
CA TYR A 173 7.28 1.29 14.13
C TYR A 173 8.15 2.55 14.21
N ASN A 174 8.71 2.83 15.39
CA ASN A 174 9.48 4.04 15.64
C ASN A 174 8.74 5.33 15.19
N ASN A 175 7.49 5.45 15.58
CA ASN A 175 6.59 6.56 15.24
C ASN A 175 6.45 6.82 13.73
N THR A 176 6.55 5.79 12.92
CA THR A 176 6.32 5.88 11.47
C THR A 176 5.51 4.70 10.99
N LYS A 177 4.71 4.91 9.94
CA LYS A 177 3.94 3.87 9.29
C LYS A 177 4.83 2.69 8.88
N ALA A 178 4.43 1.49 9.21
CA ALA A 178 5.18 0.27 8.96
C ALA A 178 4.24 -0.87 8.52
N PHE A 179 4.81 -1.95 8.00
CA PHE A 179 4.06 -3.15 7.64
C PHE A 179 4.63 -4.37 8.35
N PHE A 180 3.74 -5.22 8.84
CA PHE A 180 4.04 -6.36 9.69
C PHE A 180 3.43 -7.64 9.14
N ASP A 181 4.02 -8.78 9.49
CA ASP A 181 3.38 -10.08 9.34
C ASP A 181 2.33 -10.34 10.45
N TYR A 182 1.63 -11.48 10.37
CA TYR A 182 0.60 -11.88 11.35
C TYR A 182 1.12 -12.05 12.78
N ARG A 183 2.44 -12.24 12.98
CA ARG A 183 3.10 -12.35 14.28
C ARG A 183 3.66 -11.03 14.80
N ASN A 184 3.33 -9.93 14.15
CA ASN A 184 3.92 -8.61 14.42
C ASN A 184 5.43 -8.52 14.15
N ASN A 185 6.01 -9.39 13.31
CA ASN A 185 7.37 -9.19 12.84
C ASN A 185 7.39 -8.09 11.79
N LEU A 186 8.31 -7.15 11.96
CA LEU A 186 8.45 -6.01 11.04
C LEU A 186 8.90 -6.47 9.65
N PHE A 187 8.04 -6.26 8.64
CA PHE A 187 8.45 -6.41 7.25
C PHE A 187 9.15 -5.15 6.74
N ALA A 188 8.53 -3.98 6.85
CA ALA A 188 9.12 -2.74 6.36
C ALA A 188 8.78 -1.56 7.27
N GLN A 189 9.79 -0.75 7.62
CA GLN A 189 9.60 0.51 8.34
C GLN A 189 9.50 1.68 7.36
N GLN A 190 8.80 2.76 7.76
CA GLN A 190 8.43 3.89 6.91
C GLN A 190 7.75 3.42 5.61
N ALA A 191 6.94 2.40 5.74
CA ALA A 191 6.32 1.72 4.62
C ALA A 191 5.30 2.60 3.88
N LYS A 192 5.22 2.39 2.57
CA LYS A 192 4.34 3.07 1.64
C LYS A 192 3.36 2.09 1.03
N GLY A 193 2.09 2.50 0.97
CA GLY A 193 1.05 1.76 0.27
C GLY A 193 1.13 2.00 -1.23
N VAL A 194 1.41 0.94 -1.97
CA VAL A 194 1.65 0.99 -3.42
C VAL A 194 0.73 0.01 -4.10
N ILE A 195 0.14 0.42 -5.21
CA ILE A 195 -0.64 -0.46 -6.09
C ILE A 195 0.15 -0.78 -7.35
N ASP A 196 -0.10 -1.92 -7.96
CA ASP A 196 0.38 -2.18 -9.30
C ASP A 196 -0.78 -2.37 -10.28
N VAL A 197 -0.60 -1.88 -11.50
CA VAL A 197 -1.69 -1.69 -12.46
C VAL A 197 -1.24 -1.90 -13.89
N SER A 198 -2.20 -2.33 -14.73
CA SER A 198 -2.05 -2.50 -16.15
C SER A 198 -3.26 -1.92 -16.90
N SER A 199 -3.42 -2.28 -18.16
CA SER A 199 -4.63 -1.98 -18.94
C SER A 199 -5.89 -2.66 -18.39
N TRP A 200 -5.75 -3.71 -17.61
CA TRP A 200 -6.85 -4.49 -17.04
C TRP A 200 -7.65 -3.70 -15.99
N GLN A 201 -7.03 -2.77 -15.25
CA GLN A 201 -7.74 -1.87 -14.34
C GLN A 201 -8.48 -0.72 -15.08
N GLY A 202 -8.43 -0.68 -16.41
CA GLY A 202 -9.17 0.27 -17.23
C GLY A 202 -8.75 1.73 -17.01
N ASP A 203 -9.73 2.62 -16.96
CA ASP A 203 -9.51 4.06 -16.75
C ASP A 203 -9.58 4.40 -15.26
N ILE A 204 -8.43 4.47 -14.62
CA ILE A 204 -8.29 4.81 -13.20
C ILE A 204 -8.54 6.31 -12.97
N ASP A 205 -9.34 6.65 -11.96
CA ASP A 205 -9.42 8.00 -11.39
C ASP A 205 -8.30 8.16 -10.34
N TRP A 206 -7.13 8.53 -10.81
CA TRP A 206 -5.93 8.66 -9.97
C TRP A 206 -6.06 9.71 -8.85
N ALA A 207 -6.91 10.72 -9.03
CA ALA A 207 -7.14 11.70 -7.98
C ALA A 207 -7.90 11.07 -6.81
N LYS A 208 -8.91 10.23 -7.09
CA LYS A 208 -9.61 9.45 -6.05
C LYS A 208 -8.71 8.40 -5.44
N ALA A 209 -7.93 7.66 -6.23
CA ALA A 209 -7.01 6.65 -5.72
C ALA A 209 -5.99 7.27 -4.75
N LYS A 210 -5.41 8.43 -5.10
CA LYS A 210 -4.52 9.17 -4.19
C LYS A 210 -5.22 9.62 -2.92
N ALA A 211 -6.44 10.14 -3.02
CA ALA A 211 -7.23 10.56 -1.86
C ALA A 211 -7.62 9.38 -0.96
N ASP A 212 -7.69 8.18 -1.51
CA ASP A 212 -7.98 6.93 -0.80
C ASP A 212 -6.75 6.27 -0.17
N GLY A 213 -5.57 6.88 -0.29
CA GLY A 213 -4.36 6.46 0.40
C GLY A 213 -3.27 5.83 -0.46
N VAL A 214 -3.41 5.84 -1.79
CA VAL A 214 -2.33 5.41 -2.70
C VAL A 214 -1.13 6.35 -2.58
N GLU A 215 -0.01 5.82 -2.10
CA GLU A 215 1.25 6.54 -1.92
C GLU A 215 2.27 6.27 -3.03
N GLY A 216 1.98 5.33 -3.92
CA GLY A 216 2.81 5.00 -5.08
C GLY A 216 2.16 4.03 -6.03
N ALA A 217 2.73 3.85 -7.20
CA ALA A 217 2.25 2.94 -8.23
C ALA A 217 3.39 2.24 -8.97
N ILE A 218 3.22 0.96 -9.32
CA ILE A 218 4.06 0.24 -10.26
C ILE A 218 3.22 -0.03 -11.51
N ILE A 219 3.62 0.49 -12.66
CA ILE A 219 2.79 0.51 -13.87
C ILE A 219 3.35 -0.49 -14.88
N ARG A 220 2.53 -1.41 -15.39
CA ARG A 220 2.92 -2.29 -16.49
C ARG A 220 3.27 -1.45 -17.72
N LEU A 221 4.51 -1.56 -18.19
CA LEU A 221 4.92 -0.92 -19.43
C LEU A 221 4.64 -1.81 -20.65
N GLY A 222 4.71 -3.12 -20.46
CA GLY A 222 4.48 -4.14 -21.47
C GLY A 222 5.01 -5.50 -21.05
N PHE A 223 5.14 -6.40 -22.02
CA PHE A 223 5.60 -7.77 -21.83
C PHE A 223 6.31 -8.31 -23.06
N GLY A 224 7.17 -9.32 -22.88
CA GLY A 224 7.89 -10.01 -23.94
C GLY A 224 8.76 -9.07 -24.78
N TRP A 225 8.93 -9.36 -26.04
CA TRP A 225 9.65 -8.49 -26.97
C TRP A 225 8.86 -8.31 -28.29
N GLY A 226 9.04 -7.15 -28.92
CA GLY A 226 8.38 -6.81 -30.18
C GLY A 226 6.88 -6.48 -30.05
N ASN A 227 6.33 -6.50 -28.83
CA ASN A 227 4.94 -6.12 -28.55
C ASN A 227 4.80 -4.60 -28.38
N ASP A 228 3.58 -4.11 -28.54
CA ASP A 228 3.22 -2.76 -28.17
C ASP A 228 3.32 -2.56 -26.64
N ALA A 229 3.42 -1.30 -26.22
CA ALA A 229 3.31 -1.00 -24.81
C ALA A 229 1.89 -1.30 -24.30
N ASP A 230 1.77 -1.55 -22.99
CA ASP A 230 0.47 -1.65 -22.34
C ASP A 230 -0.42 -0.44 -22.68
N ALA A 231 -1.66 -0.69 -23.08
CA ALA A 231 -2.56 0.32 -23.63
C ALA A 231 -2.87 1.48 -22.68
N LYS A 232 -2.70 1.30 -21.37
CA LYS A 232 -2.93 2.35 -20.36
C LYS A 232 -1.63 2.89 -19.75
N ALA A 233 -0.46 2.34 -20.08
CA ALA A 233 0.81 2.75 -19.50
C ALA A 233 1.07 4.25 -19.59
N GLN A 234 0.98 4.82 -20.79
CA GLN A 234 1.26 6.24 -20.99
C GLN A 234 0.29 7.14 -20.22
N ARG A 235 -1.01 6.78 -20.20
CA ARG A 235 -2.03 7.50 -19.43
C ARG A 235 -1.70 7.47 -17.94
N ASN A 236 -1.44 6.28 -17.40
CA ASN A 236 -1.17 6.09 -15.98
C ASN A 236 0.11 6.82 -15.54
N ILE A 237 1.18 6.75 -16.33
CA ILE A 237 2.43 7.51 -16.10
C ILE A 237 2.16 9.03 -16.07
N ASN A 238 1.40 9.56 -17.04
CA ASN A 238 1.09 10.98 -17.11
C ASN A 238 0.26 11.46 -15.91
N GLU A 239 -0.71 10.66 -15.47
CA GLU A 239 -1.53 10.95 -14.29
C GLU A 239 -0.71 10.91 -13.01
N CYS A 240 0.17 9.92 -12.83
CA CYS A 240 1.10 9.88 -11.71
C CYS A 240 2.00 11.12 -11.68
N LYS A 241 2.57 11.52 -12.82
CA LYS A 241 3.37 12.75 -12.92
C LYS A 241 2.53 13.99 -12.58
N ARG A 242 1.32 14.12 -13.13
CA ARG A 242 0.43 15.26 -12.90
C ARG A 242 0.04 15.43 -11.42
N LEU A 243 -0.20 14.32 -10.74
CA LEU A 243 -0.65 14.30 -9.34
C LEU A 243 0.50 14.20 -8.34
N GLY A 244 1.75 14.06 -8.81
CA GLY A 244 2.90 13.85 -7.95
C GLY A 244 2.84 12.52 -7.18
N ILE A 245 2.27 11.47 -7.79
CA ILE A 245 2.30 10.11 -7.25
C ILE A 245 3.64 9.48 -7.64
N PRO A 246 4.47 9.07 -6.68
CA PRO A 246 5.69 8.32 -6.97
C PRO A 246 5.38 7.06 -7.75
N PHE A 247 6.15 6.76 -8.81
CA PHE A 247 5.88 5.57 -9.60
C PHE A 247 7.16 4.83 -10.01
N GLY A 248 6.99 3.55 -10.32
CA GLY A 248 7.91 2.65 -10.99
C GLY A 248 7.22 1.97 -12.16
N ILE A 249 7.93 1.04 -12.77
CA ILE A 249 7.50 0.33 -13.97
C ILE A 249 7.71 -1.16 -13.75
N TYR A 250 6.87 -2.02 -14.33
CA TYR A 250 7.20 -3.43 -14.48
C TYR A 250 7.07 -3.88 -15.93
N TRP A 251 7.86 -4.91 -16.28
CA TRP A 251 7.90 -5.57 -17.57
C TRP A 251 7.85 -7.07 -17.38
N TYR A 252 6.77 -7.70 -17.85
CA TYR A 252 6.62 -9.14 -17.77
C TYR A 252 7.50 -9.86 -18.81
N SER A 253 8.24 -10.86 -18.39
CA SER A 253 9.23 -11.55 -19.21
C SER A 253 8.68 -12.84 -19.85
N TYR A 254 8.97 -13.00 -21.12
CA TYR A 254 8.86 -14.27 -21.85
C TYR A 254 10.23 -14.82 -22.29
N ALA A 255 11.32 -14.30 -21.76
CA ALA A 255 12.67 -14.64 -22.20
C ALA A 255 13.03 -16.08 -21.85
N GLU A 256 13.47 -16.83 -22.85
CA GLU A 256 14.03 -18.18 -22.72
C GLU A 256 15.54 -18.15 -22.49
N ASP A 257 16.21 -17.05 -22.91
CA ASP A 257 17.65 -16.88 -22.84
C ASP A 257 18.07 -15.40 -22.72
N ALA A 258 19.38 -15.18 -22.63
CA ALA A 258 19.96 -13.84 -22.54
C ALA A 258 19.77 -12.99 -23.82
N SER A 259 19.47 -13.58 -24.97
CA SER A 259 19.21 -12.84 -26.21
C SER A 259 17.80 -12.25 -26.21
N GLY A 260 16.81 -13.05 -25.86
CA GLY A 260 15.42 -12.61 -25.71
C GLY A 260 15.30 -11.53 -24.65
N SER A 261 15.90 -11.72 -23.48
CA SER A 261 15.85 -10.75 -22.39
C SER A 261 16.54 -9.41 -22.71
N ARG A 262 17.60 -9.43 -23.54
CA ARG A 262 18.22 -8.20 -24.05
C ARG A 262 17.28 -7.44 -24.99
N GLN A 263 16.49 -8.15 -25.80
CA GLN A 263 15.48 -7.53 -26.65
C GLN A 263 14.39 -6.87 -25.79
N GLU A 264 13.86 -7.59 -24.80
CA GLU A 264 12.93 -7.02 -23.81
C GLU A 264 13.49 -5.77 -23.15
N GLY A 265 14.75 -5.81 -22.70
CA GLY A 265 15.40 -4.65 -22.09
C GLY A 265 15.53 -3.44 -23.04
N ASN A 266 15.82 -3.68 -24.33
CA ASN A 266 15.86 -2.63 -25.36
C ASN A 266 14.45 -2.06 -25.62
N ASP A 267 13.42 -2.89 -25.63
CA ASP A 267 12.03 -2.45 -25.79
C ASP A 267 11.59 -1.58 -24.61
N VAL A 268 11.91 -1.98 -23.38
CA VAL A 268 11.69 -1.16 -22.18
C VAL A 268 12.32 0.22 -22.32
N VAL A 269 13.61 0.30 -22.68
CA VAL A 269 14.32 1.57 -22.86
C VAL A 269 13.68 2.43 -23.96
N SER A 270 13.30 1.78 -25.07
CA SER A 270 12.63 2.48 -26.19
C SER A 270 11.29 3.07 -25.77
N LYS A 271 10.44 2.29 -25.09
CA LYS A 271 9.11 2.72 -24.66
C LYS A 271 9.18 3.79 -23.55
N LEU A 272 10.10 3.67 -22.60
CA LEU A 272 10.32 4.71 -21.59
C LEU A 272 10.70 6.05 -22.23
N ARG A 273 11.60 6.03 -23.23
CA ARG A 273 11.98 7.25 -23.98
C ARG A 273 10.82 7.79 -24.80
N GLN A 274 10.06 6.93 -25.46
CA GLN A 274 8.86 7.31 -26.22
C GLN A 274 7.83 8.03 -25.33
N PHE A 275 7.64 7.57 -24.09
CA PHE A 275 6.70 8.14 -23.12
C PHE A 275 7.29 9.31 -22.31
N GLY A 276 8.51 9.73 -22.64
CA GLY A 276 9.17 10.85 -21.97
C GLY A 276 9.46 10.56 -20.48
N VAL A 277 9.77 9.31 -20.15
CA VAL A 277 10.15 8.89 -18.79
C VAL A 277 11.67 8.88 -18.67
N SER A 278 12.21 9.82 -17.92
CA SER A 278 13.62 9.87 -17.59
C SER A 278 13.93 9.02 -16.33
N PRO A 279 15.19 8.63 -16.10
CA PRO A 279 15.59 7.94 -14.87
C PRO A 279 15.20 8.69 -13.58
N ASN A 280 15.16 10.04 -13.62
CA ASN A 280 14.81 10.86 -12.46
C ASN A 280 13.31 10.89 -12.16
N ASP A 281 12.46 10.50 -13.09
CA ASP A 281 11.02 10.39 -12.88
C ASP A 281 10.67 9.17 -12.03
N LEU A 282 11.53 8.13 -12.05
CA LEU A 282 11.29 6.84 -11.42
C LEU A 282 11.72 6.86 -9.94
N ARG A 283 10.75 6.88 -9.04
CA ARG A 283 10.96 6.77 -7.60
C ARG A 283 11.05 5.32 -7.13
N TYR A 284 10.29 4.44 -7.77
CA TYR A 284 10.43 2.99 -7.66
C TYR A 284 11.24 2.45 -8.85
N PRO A 285 11.80 1.24 -8.75
CA PRO A 285 12.56 0.63 -9.84
C PRO A 285 11.77 0.44 -11.13
N VAL A 286 12.52 0.17 -12.21
CA VAL A 286 12.02 -0.65 -13.30
C VAL A 286 12.21 -2.09 -12.89
N TYR A 287 11.10 -2.81 -12.73
CA TYR A 287 11.10 -4.21 -12.31
C TYR A 287 11.08 -5.14 -13.51
N TYR A 288 11.94 -6.14 -13.46
CA TYR A 288 11.86 -7.30 -14.33
C TYR A 288 11.00 -8.34 -13.64
N ASP A 289 9.83 -8.56 -14.20
CA ASP A 289 8.81 -9.45 -13.68
C ASP A 289 9.03 -10.84 -14.25
N LEU A 290 9.45 -11.78 -13.40
CA LEU A 290 9.85 -13.13 -13.74
C LEU A 290 8.93 -14.13 -13.06
N GLU A 291 8.07 -14.74 -13.85
CA GLU A 291 7.07 -15.69 -13.40
C GLU A 291 7.03 -16.93 -14.29
N SER A 292 6.27 -17.94 -13.91
CA SER A 292 5.92 -19.04 -14.80
C SER A 292 4.98 -18.56 -15.89
N TRP A 293 5.25 -18.93 -17.12
CA TRP A 293 4.44 -18.53 -18.27
C TRP A 293 4.14 -19.70 -19.22
N THR A 294 3.12 -19.54 -20.06
CA THR A 294 2.74 -20.48 -21.11
C THR A 294 2.68 -19.73 -22.42
N TRP A 295 3.43 -20.22 -23.40
CA TRP A 295 3.43 -19.69 -24.76
C TRP A 295 3.62 -20.80 -25.77
N THR A 296 2.76 -20.88 -26.78
CA THR A 296 2.71 -21.94 -27.76
C THR A 296 4.07 -22.16 -28.46
N GLY A 297 4.61 -23.38 -28.32
CA GLY A 297 5.89 -23.77 -28.93
C GLY A 297 7.14 -23.27 -28.19
N HIS A 298 6.98 -22.68 -27.00
CA HIS A 298 8.04 -22.15 -26.14
C HIS A 298 7.93 -22.71 -24.72
N THR A 299 9.03 -22.72 -23.99
CA THR A 299 9.08 -23.28 -22.63
C THR A 299 9.89 -22.36 -21.70
N PRO A 300 9.35 -21.96 -20.53
CA PRO A 300 10.09 -21.19 -19.56
C PRO A 300 11.30 -21.98 -19.04
N PRO A 301 12.46 -21.33 -18.86
CA PRO A 301 13.61 -21.98 -18.25
C PRO A 301 13.29 -22.43 -16.81
N THR A 302 13.85 -23.56 -16.41
CA THR A 302 13.79 -24.04 -15.02
C THR A 302 15.14 -23.98 -14.32
N ASN A 303 16.22 -23.73 -15.08
CA ASN A 303 17.58 -23.69 -14.54
C ASN A 303 17.92 -22.29 -14.03
N PRO A 304 18.26 -22.13 -12.73
CA PRO A 304 18.61 -20.83 -12.14
C PRO A 304 19.80 -20.13 -12.81
N ASN A 305 20.74 -20.87 -13.41
CA ASN A 305 21.86 -20.27 -14.14
C ASN A 305 21.43 -19.66 -15.48
N VAL A 306 20.42 -20.22 -16.15
CA VAL A 306 19.83 -19.61 -17.35
C VAL A 306 19.15 -18.30 -16.97
N TYR A 307 18.32 -18.30 -15.94
CA TYR A 307 17.69 -17.07 -15.40
C TYR A 307 18.70 -16.03 -14.94
N ASN A 308 19.83 -16.45 -14.35
CA ASN A 308 20.90 -15.53 -14.03
C ASN A 308 21.46 -14.81 -15.27
N GLY A 309 21.60 -15.53 -16.39
CA GLY A 309 21.99 -14.96 -17.69
C GLY A 309 20.95 -13.98 -18.23
N ILE A 310 19.67 -14.37 -18.16
CA ILE A 310 18.50 -13.55 -18.52
C ILE A 310 18.50 -12.23 -17.77
N VAL A 311 18.54 -12.28 -16.43
CA VAL A 311 18.52 -11.10 -15.56
C VAL A 311 19.69 -10.17 -15.86
N ASN A 312 20.91 -10.71 -16.00
CA ASN A 312 22.10 -9.90 -16.29
C ASN A 312 22.02 -9.23 -17.67
N ALA A 313 21.48 -9.90 -18.69
CA ALA A 313 21.35 -9.33 -20.03
C ALA A 313 20.32 -8.18 -20.07
N TRP A 314 19.18 -8.34 -19.40
CA TRP A 314 18.17 -7.30 -19.24
C TRP A 314 18.72 -6.07 -18.47
N TYR A 315 19.36 -6.30 -17.31
CA TYR A 315 20.02 -5.24 -16.54
C TYR A 315 21.05 -4.48 -17.38
N GLY A 316 21.88 -5.21 -18.15
CA GLY A 316 22.87 -4.59 -19.03
C GLY A 316 22.25 -3.69 -20.09
N ALA A 317 21.12 -4.08 -20.68
CA ALA A 317 20.39 -3.27 -21.66
C ALA A 317 19.85 -1.97 -21.04
N LEU A 318 19.17 -2.05 -19.88
CA LEU A 318 18.64 -0.87 -19.20
C LEU A 318 19.74 0.06 -18.70
N GLN A 319 20.81 -0.47 -18.09
CA GLN A 319 21.94 0.30 -17.61
C GLN A 319 22.63 1.04 -18.76
N SER A 320 22.80 0.39 -19.91
CA SER A 320 23.31 1.02 -21.15
C SER A 320 22.35 2.11 -21.66
N GLY A 321 21.05 1.97 -21.41
CA GLY A 321 20.02 2.96 -21.69
C GLY A 321 20.00 4.15 -20.72
N GLY A 322 20.75 4.08 -19.61
CA GLY A 322 20.84 5.10 -18.57
C GLY A 322 19.99 4.84 -17.32
N TYR A 323 19.22 3.74 -17.28
CA TYR A 323 18.33 3.39 -16.16
C TYR A 323 19.09 2.51 -15.17
N GLN A 324 19.33 3.02 -13.96
CA GLN A 324 20.11 2.34 -12.91
C GLN A 324 19.25 1.81 -11.76
N ASN A 325 18.06 2.39 -11.53
CA ASN A 325 17.13 1.96 -10.47
C ASN A 325 16.32 0.77 -10.98
N LEU A 326 16.85 -0.45 -10.77
CA LEU A 326 16.32 -1.70 -11.30
C LEU A 326 16.01 -2.67 -10.15
N GLY A 327 15.07 -3.57 -10.36
CA GLY A 327 14.71 -4.64 -9.43
C GLY A 327 14.18 -5.87 -10.16
N VAL A 328 14.21 -7.00 -9.49
CA VAL A 328 13.47 -8.21 -9.88
C VAL A 328 12.21 -8.29 -9.04
N TYR A 329 11.10 -8.63 -9.71
CA TYR A 329 9.86 -9.07 -9.10
C TYR A 329 9.61 -10.53 -9.44
N SER A 330 9.04 -11.26 -8.50
CA SER A 330 8.49 -12.60 -8.68
C SER A 330 7.66 -12.99 -7.45
N TYR A 331 7.06 -14.17 -7.45
CA TYR A 331 6.45 -14.76 -6.26
C TYR A 331 7.40 -15.76 -5.58
N THR A 332 7.15 -16.01 -4.29
CA THR A 332 8.08 -16.74 -3.42
C THR A 332 8.43 -18.13 -3.93
N SER A 333 7.47 -18.94 -4.38
CA SER A 333 7.75 -20.30 -4.84
C SER A 333 8.62 -20.33 -6.11
N TYR A 334 8.45 -19.37 -7.02
CA TYR A 334 9.29 -19.26 -8.21
C TYR A 334 10.73 -18.83 -7.88
N LEU A 335 10.88 -17.92 -6.89
CA LEU A 335 12.19 -17.55 -6.36
C LEU A 335 12.92 -18.75 -5.72
N GLN A 336 12.20 -19.58 -5.01
CA GLN A 336 12.77 -20.78 -4.35
C GLN A 336 13.05 -21.94 -5.33
N GLY A 337 12.47 -21.90 -6.51
CA GLY A 337 12.65 -22.86 -7.60
C GLY A 337 13.51 -22.34 -8.74
N PRO A 338 12.92 -22.01 -9.91
CA PRO A 338 13.64 -21.61 -11.12
C PRO A 338 14.56 -20.39 -10.96
N LEU A 339 14.25 -19.48 -10.05
CA LEU A 339 15.05 -18.27 -9.78
C LEU A 339 16.04 -18.42 -8.61
N ASN A 340 16.23 -19.62 -8.07
CA ASN A 340 17.11 -19.84 -6.90
C ASN A 340 18.59 -19.60 -7.23
N ASN A 341 18.97 -18.34 -7.29
CA ASN A 341 20.32 -17.89 -7.59
C ASN A 341 20.67 -16.65 -6.76
N ALA A 342 21.86 -16.63 -6.14
CA ALA A 342 22.30 -15.56 -5.26
C ALA A 342 22.33 -14.17 -5.94
N ASN A 343 22.71 -14.09 -7.23
CA ASN A 343 22.71 -12.83 -7.96
C ASN A 343 21.30 -12.32 -8.26
N ILE A 344 20.35 -13.24 -8.51
CA ILE A 344 18.92 -12.89 -8.66
C ILE A 344 18.37 -12.40 -7.33
N TYR A 345 18.62 -13.11 -6.24
CA TYR A 345 18.20 -12.74 -4.89
C TYR A 345 18.70 -11.35 -4.48
N ALA A 346 19.98 -11.04 -4.79
CA ALA A 346 20.54 -9.72 -4.53
C ALA A 346 19.86 -8.57 -5.31
N LYS A 347 19.16 -8.89 -6.40
CA LYS A 347 18.42 -7.96 -7.25
C LYS A 347 16.92 -7.97 -6.97
N THR A 348 16.42 -8.95 -6.21
CA THR A 348 15.01 -9.07 -5.87
C THR A 348 14.64 -8.01 -4.85
N ARG A 349 13.70 -7.14 -5.23
CA ARG A 349 13.25 -6.03 -4.40
C ARG A 349 11.74 -6.00 -4.21
N TRP A 350 11.00 -6.87 -4.88
CA TRP A 350 9.55 -6.93 -4.78
C TRP A 350 9.11 -8.39 -4.97
N VAL A 351 8.26 -8.87 -4.05
CA VAL A 351 7.85 -10.27 -4.03
C VAL A 351 6.36 -10.37 -3.72
N ALA A 352 5.65 -11.21 -4.49
CA ALA A 352 4.27 -11.59 -4.20
C ALA A 352 4.23 -12.79 -3.25
N GLN A 353 3.41 -12.66 -2.23
CA GLN A 353 2.99 -13.74 -1.36
C GLN A 353 1.70 -13.36 -0.63
N TYR A 354 0.61 -14.03 -0.96
CA TYR A 354 -0.71 -13.75 -0.41
C TYR A 354 -0.97 -14.60 0.83
N GLY A 355 -0.08 -14.51 1.80
CA GLY A 355 -0.07 -15.34 3.00
C GLY A 355 0.17 -14.53 4.27
N PRO A 356 0.25 -15.21 5.42
CA PRO A 356 0.39 -14.56 6.73
C PRO A 356 1.75 -13.88 6.93
N GLN A 357 2.80 -14.34 6.24
CA GLN A 357 4.16 -13.86 6.36
C GLN A 357 4.89 -13.91 5.02
N MET A 358 5.94 -13.11 4.87
CA MET A 358 6.86 -13.17 3.74
C MET A 358 7.90 -14.27 3.99
N GLU A 359 7.89 -15.31 3.18
CA GLU A 359 8.83 -16.43 3.30
C GLU A 359 10.13 -16.22 2.53
N PHE A 360 10.14 -15.30 1.56
CA PHE A 360 11.39 -14.87 0.94
C PHE A 360 12.14 -13.93 1.88
N THR A 361 13.22 -14.42 2.48
CA THR A 361 13.99 -13.69 3.51
C THR A 361 15.28 -13.06 2.99
N ALA A 362 15.63 -13.25 1.72
CA ALA A 362 16.91 -12.81 1.15
C ALA A 362 16.93 -11.32 0.73
N PHE A 363 16.01 -10.51 1.22
CA PHE A 363 16.04 -9.06 1.02
C PHE A 363 17.24 -8.44 1.73
N GLY A 364 18.06 -7.68 0.98
CA GLY A 364 19.28 -7.08 1.51
C GLY A 364 19.04 -5.87 2.43
N THR A 365 17.91 -5.16 2.27
CA THR A 365 17.65 -3.87 2.94
C THR A 365 16.17 -3.64 3.16
N ASN A 366 15.81 -2.52 3.82
CA ASN A 366 14.43 -2.06 3.92
C ASN A 366 13.81 -1.59 2.58
N ASP A 367 14.64 -1.44 1.52
CA ASP A 367 14.22 -1.12 0.16
C ASP A 367 13.64 -2.35 -0.53
N ARG A 368 12.48 -2.77 -0.09
CA ARG A 368 11.79 -4.01 -0.45
C ARG A 368 10.29 -3.82 -0.47
N GLY A 369 9.61 -4.59 -1.31
CA GLY A 369 8.17 -4.60 -1.46
C GLY A 369 7.58 -5.99 -1.22
N TRP A 370 6.45 -6.05 -0.55
CA TRP A 370 5.61 -7.22 -0.43
C TRP A 370 4.25 -6.93 -1.07
N GLN A 371 3.96 -7.59 -2.20
CA GLN A 371 2.61 -7.65 -2.76
C GLN A 371 1.84 -8.68 -1.93
N TYR A 372 1.01 -8.17 -1.02
CA TYR A 372 0.40 -8.98 0.03
C TYR A 372 -1.04 -9.39 -0.28
N THR A 373 -1.67 -8.80 -1.31
CA THR A 373 -3.00 -9.18 -1.79
C THR A 373 -3.19 -8.75 -3.25
N SER A 374 -3.98 -9.53 -4.00
CA SER A 374 -4.45 -9.23 -5.36
C SER A 374 -5.91 -8.76 -5.42
N SER A 375 -6.61 -8.69 -4.28
CA SER A 375 -8.02 -8.35 -4.20
C SER A 375 -8.30 -7.02 -3.51
N GLY A 376 -7.32 -6.11 -3.51
CA GLY A 376 -7.47 -4.78 -2.92
C GLY A 376 -8.62 -3.98 -3.57
N GLN A 377 -9.24 -3.10 -2.78
CA GLN A 377 -10.30 -2.21 -3.24
C GLN A 377 -9.88 -0.77 -3.01
N ILE A 378 -9.77 0.01 -4.09
CA ILE A 378 -9.35 1.42 -4.06
C ILE A 378 -10.37 2.28 -4.78
N ASN A 379 -10.81 3.36 -4.16
CA ASN A 379 -11.71 4.31 -4.80
C ASN A 379 -11.07 4.91 -6.07
N GLY A 380 -11.80 4.85 -7.17
CA GLY A 380 -11.31 5.31 -8.47
C GLY A 380 -10.74 4.20 -9.35
N ILE A 381 -10.71 2.96 -8.85
CA ILE A 381 -10.40 1.75 -9.61
C ILE A 381 -11.66 0.87 -9.64
N SER A 382 -11.96 0.29 -10.79
CA SER A 382 -13.05 -0.66 -10.93
C SER A 382 -12.50 -2.08 -10.84
N GLY A 383 -13.08 -2.90 -9.97
CA GLY A 383 -12.59 -4.25 -9.70
C GLY A 383 -11.44 -4.29 -8.70
N SER A 384 -10.78 -5.42 -8.64
CA SER A 384 -9.65 -5.68 -7.75
C SER A 384 -8.35 -5.01 -8.24
N VAL A 385 -7.48 -4.72 -7.30
CA VAL A 385 -6.13 -4.19 -7.59
C VAL A 385 -5.11 -4.78 -6.62
N ASP A 386 -3.94 -5.07 -7.13
CA ASP A 386 -2.82 -5.56 -6.35
C ASP A 386 -2.29 -4.48 -5.40
N MET A 387 -2.11 -4.86 -4.13
CA MET A 387 -1.64 -3.96 -3.09
C MET A 387 -0.34 -4.46 -2.49
N SER A 388 0.59 -3.53 -2.36
CA SER A 388 1.93 -3.78 -1.84
C SER A 388 2.30 -2.84 -0.71
N ALA A 389 3.11 -3.34 0.22
CA ALA A 389 3.82 -2.55 1.20
C ALA A 389 5.29 -2.41 0.80
N PHE A 390 5.73 -1.18 0.51
CA PHE A 390 7.12 -0.90 0.15
C PHE A 390 7.83 -0.13 1.25
N GLY A 391 8.95 -0.65 1.73
CA GLY A 391 9.88 0.11 2.54
C GLY A 391 10.69 1.11 1.71
N VAL A 392 11.38 2.01 2.37
CA VAL A 392 12.22 3.03 1.73
C VAL A 392 13.69 2.65 1.83
N LYS A 393 14.47 3.03 0.80
CA LYS A 393 15.91 2.78 0.76
C LYS A 393 16.65 3.51 1.87
N GLU A 394 16.35 4.76 2.05
CA GLU A 394 16.96 5.62 3.06
C GLU A 394 15.88 6.06 4.05
N LEU A 395 16.06 5.70 5.30
CA LEU A 395 15.12 6.06 6.35
C LEU A 395 15.18 7.56 6.61
N SER A 396 14.04 8.21 6.49
CA SER A 396 13.91 9.61 6.89
C SER A 396 14.10 9.74 8.40
N GLN A 397 14.80 10.77 8.82
CA GLN A 397 14.85 11.19 10.22
C GLN A 397 13.59 11.98 10.62
N ASN A 398 12.78 12.34 9.66
CA ASN A 398 11.54 13.07 9.86
C ASN A 398 10.43 12.12 10.33
N VAL A 399 9.76 12.50 11.40
CA VAL A 399 8.59 11.81 11.95
C VAL A 399 7.35 12.62 11.59
N PRO A 400 6.40 12.10 10.81
CA PRO A 400 5.19 12.84 10.46
C PRO A 400 4.32 13.04 11.71
N ILE A 401 3.80 14.24 11.91
CA ILE A 401 2.81 14.54 12.92
C ILE A 401 1.47 14.73 12.22
N TYR A 402 0.56 13.76 12.45
CA TYR A 402 -0.78 13.75 11.90
C TYR A 402 -1.68 14.70 12.67
N ARG A 403 -2.48 15.51 11.94
CA ARG A 403 -3.50 16.39 12.52
C ARG A 403 -4.88 15.80 12.24
N MET A 404 -5.63 15.61 13.33
CA MET A 404 -6.99 15.08 13.31
C MET A 404 -7.93 16.12 13.89
N TYR A 405 -9.09 16.33 13.27
CA TYR A 405 -10.09 17.29 13.71
C TYR A 405 -11.40 16.60 14.08
N ASN A 406 -11.90 16.87 15.27
CA ASN A 406 -13.18 16.37 15.73
C ASN A 406 -14.29 17.38 15.44
N ARG A 407 -15.14 17.09 14.46
CA ARG A 407 -16.23 17.96 14.06
C ARG A 407 -17.28 18.19 15.16
N ASN A 408 -17.40 17.26 16.13
CA ASN A 408 -18.39 17.35 17.21
C ASN A 408 -17.92 18.26 18.35
N SER A 409 -16.63 18.17 18.74
CA SER A 409 -16.07 18.99 19.82
C SER A 409 -15.40 20.27 19.31
N GLY A 410 -15.00 20.33 18.04
CA GLY A 410 -14.22 21.42 17.47
C GLY A 410 -12.75 21.40 17.90
N LEU A 411 -12.25 20.28 18.42
CA LEU A 411 -10.89 20.13 18.93
C LEU A 411 -9.98 19.44 17.93
N HIS A 412 -8.69 19.80 17.94
CA HIS A 412 -7.65 19.13 17.20
C HIS A 412 -6.86 18.15 18.07
N HIS A 413 -6.44 17.06 17.45
CA HIS A 413 -5.51 16.11 18.05
C HIS A 413 -4.29 15.91 17.14
N TYR A 414 -3.10 15.85 17.76
CA TYR A 414 -1.84 15.67 17.05
C TYR A 414 -1.14 14.42 17.55
N THR A 415 -0.70 13.59 16.62
CA THR A 415 0.00 12.36 16.99
C THR A 415 1.07 11.98 15.97
N ALA A 416 2.17 11.40 16.47
CA ALA A 416 3.18 10.72 15.67
C ALA A 416 2.78 9.26 15.39
N ASN A 417 1.79 8.74 16.12
CA ASN A 417 1.35 7.35 15.99
C ASN A 417 0.33 7.22 14.86
N TYR A 418 0.70 6.49 13.81
CA TYR A 418 -0.17 6.26 12.66
C TYR A 418 -1.45 5.47 13.04
N ASP A 419 -1.33 4.49 13.94
CA ASP A 419 -2.48 3.67 14.37
C ASP A 419 -3.48 4.51 15.15
N GLU A 420 -3.01 5.41 16.03
CA GLU A 420 -3.87 6.37 16.73
C GLU A 420 -4.60 7.28 15.74
N ALA A 421 -3.90 7.81 14.73
CA ALA A 421 -4.52 8.63 13.70
C ALA A 421 -5.57 7.84 12.88
N LEU A 422 -5.27 6.58 12.56
CA LEU A 422 -6.18 5.70 11.85
C LEU A 422 -7.42 5.37 12.69
N ASP A 423 -7.23 5.01 13.95
CA ASP A 423 -8.33 4.69 14.89
C ASP A 423 -9.27 5.91 15.09
N LEU A 424 -8.72 7.11 15.25
CA LEU A 424 -9.51 8.33 15.32
C LEU A 424 -10.30 8.57 14.04
N SER A 425 -9.71 8.33 12.87
CA SER A 425 -10.42 8.45 11.59
C SER A 425 -11.58 7.46 11.48
N LEU A 426 -11.40 6.20 11.94
CA LEU A 426 -12.47 5.20 12.01
C LEU A 426 -13.59 5.60 12.99
N LYS A 427 -13.28 6.36 14.02
CA LYS A 427 -14.24 6.94 14.98
C LYS A 427 -14.88 8.25 14.50
N GLY A 428 -14.66 8.65 13.24
CA GLY A 428 -15.31 9.79 12.59
C GLY A 428 -14.56 11.13 12.71
N TRP A 429 -13.32 11.14 13.20
CA TRP A 429 -12.48 12.33 13.12
C TRP A 429 -12.04 12.57 11.66
N LEU A 430 -11.92 13.83 11.29
CA LEU A 430 -11.38 14.22 9.99
C LEU A 430 -9.85 14.20 10.03
N ALA A 431 -9.24 13.38 9.19
CA ALA A 431 -7.80 13.41 8.97
C ALA A 431 -7.45 14.62 8.09
N GLU A 432 -6.74 15.60 8.64
CA GLU A 432 -6.31 16.80 7.91
C GLU A 432 -4.91 16.66 7.30
N GLY A 433 -4.30 15.48 7.46
CA GLY A 433 -2.99 15.15 6.91
C GLY A 433 -1.84 15.40 7.87
N ILE A 434 -0.64 15.57 7.32
CA ILE A 434 0.58 15.84 8.09
C ILE A 434 0.67 17.35 8.31
N SER A 435 0.69 17.76 9.58
CA SER A 435 0.79 19.17 9.96
C SER A 435 2.23 19.69 9.88
N PHE A 436 3.18 18.88 10.35
CA PHE A 436 4.62 19.16 10.30
C PHE A 436 5.42 17.88 10.50
N PHE A 437 6.75 17.97 10.39
CA PHE A 437 7.65 16.85 10.65
C PHE A 437 8.45 17.08 11.93
N ALA A 438 8.36 16.13 12.85
CA ALA A 438 9.15 16.04 14.05
C ALA A 438 10.48 15.31 13.81
N ALA A 439 11.35 15.29 14.81
CA ALA A 439 12.61 14.55 14.81
C ALA A 439 12.47 13.21 15.53
N ARG A 440 13.40 12.26 15.28
CA ARG A 440 13.45 11.00 16.02
C ARG A 440 14.00 11.16 17.43
N GLU A 441 14.83 12.16 17.64
CA GLU A 441 15.45 12.51 18.91
C GLU A 441 15.60 14.04 19.02
N GLY A 442 15.85 14.56 20.20
CA GLY A 442 16.01 15.99 20.45
C GLY A 442 15.21 16.43 21.68
N ASN A 443 14.66 17.64 21.63
CA ASN A 443 13.85 18.16 22.73
C ASN A 443 12.48 17.51 22.77
N PRO A 444 12.02 16.99 23.92
CA PRO A 444 10.71 16.40 24.05
C PRO A 444 9.60 17.45 23.92
N VAL A 445 8.53 17.08 23.22
CA VAL A 445 7.22 17.73 23.29
C VAL A 445 6.30 16.82 24.09
N TYR A 446 5.86 17.30 25.23
CA TYR A 446 4.98 16.59 26.14
C TYR A 446 3.53 16.68 25.67
N ARG A 447 2.77 15.62 25.87
CA ARG A 447 1.32 15.55 25.65
C ARG A 447 0.61 15.43 26.99
N VAL A 448 -0.37 16.30 27.22
CA VAL A 448 -1.24 16.24 28.40
C VAL A 448 -2.70 16.29 27.96
N TYR A 449 -3.55 15.53 28.64
CA TYR A 449 -4.97 15.39 28.36
C TYR A 449 -5.82 15.98 29.47
N ASN A 450 -6.81 16.79 29.09
CA ASN A 450 -7.79 17.34 30.02
C ASN A 450 -9.02 16.41 30.12
N PRO A 451 -9.23 15.68 31.22
CA PRO A 451 -10.37 14.79 31.37
C PRO A 451 -11.72 15.52 31.51
N HIS A 452 -11.74 16.83 31.69
CA HIS A 452 -12.99 17.60 31.85
C HIS A 452 -13.64 17.98 30.52
N ASP A 453 -12.83 18.23 29.49
CA ASP A 453 -13.32 18.68 28.17
C ASP A 453 -12.81 17.85 26.99
N GLY A 454 -11.92 16.88 27.24
CA GLY A 454 -11.38 16.00 26.21
C GLY A 454 -10.28 16.64 25.36
N ASN A 455 -9.75 17.79 25.76
CA ASN A 455 -8.73 18.51 25.02
C ASN A 455 -7.32 17.96 25.29
N HIS A 456 -6.44 18.06 24.30
CA HIS A 456 -5.03 17.75 24.44
C HIS A 456 -4.19 19.01 24.30
N HIS A 457 -3.17 19.14 25.13
CA HIS A 457 -2.19 20.21 25.02
C HIS A 457 -0.77 19.64 24.80
N TYR A 458 0.01 20.35 24.00
CA TYR A 458 1.35 19.93 23.60
C TYR A 458 2.34 21.06 23.90
N THR A 459 3.40 20.77 24.64
CA THR A 459 4.40 21.75 25.03
C THR A 459 5.80 21.15 25.17
N LYS A 460 6.82 21.98 24.89
CA LYS A 460 8.22 21.66 25.24
C LYS A 460 8.54 22.06 26.70
N ASP A 461 7.71 22.90 27.26
CA ASP A 461 7.95 23.43 28.59
C ASP A 461 7.47 22.45 29.67
N SER A 462 8.42 21.84 30.37
CA SER A 462 8.13 20.92 31.47
C SER A 462 7.44 21.58 32.67
N GLU A 463 7.62 22.90 32.86
CA GLU A 463 6.94 23.63 33.92
C GLU A 463 5.46 23.86 33.56
N GLU A 464 5.17 24.23 32.29
CA GLU A 464 3.81 24.32 31.78
C GLU A 464 3.10 22.95 31.89
N LYS A 465 3.74 21.86 31.46
CA LYS A 465 3.23 20.50 31.62
C LYS A 465 2.91 20.19 33.10
N ASN A 466 3.86 20.40 34.00
CA ASN A 466 3.68 20.09 35.43
C ASN A 466 2.59 20.97 36.07
N TYR A 467 2.46 22.22 35.64
CA TYR A 467 1.38 23.09 36.07
C TYR A 467 0.01 22.56 35.66
N LEU A 468 -0.17 22.16 34.41
CA LEU A 468 -1.42 21.58 33.92
C LEU A 468 -1.76 20.27 34.65
N VAL A 469 -0.77 19.41 34.91
CA VAL A 469 -0.96 18.19 35.71
C VAL A 469 -1.41 18.53 37.13
N SER A 470 -0.87 19.60 37.75
CA SER A 470 -1.31 20.06 39.07
C SER A 470 -2.77 20.56 39.10
N LEU A 471 -3.30 20.94 37.95
CA LEU A 471 -4.71 21.33 37.75
C LEU A 471 -5.63 20.14 37.42
N GLY A 472 -5.12 18.90 37.40
CA GLY A 472 -5.90 17.68 37.16
C GLY A 472 -5.82 17.14 35.72
N TRP A 473 -4.96 17.72 34.89
CA TRP A 473 -4.68 17.12 33.57
C TRP A 473 -3.87 15.83 33.73
N ARG A 474 -4.07 14.86 32.83
CA ARG A 474 -3.32 13.62 32.78
C ARG A 474 -2.05 13.80 31.96
N ASP A 475 -0.90 13.43 32.50
CA ASP A 475 0.35 13.34 31.75
C ASP A 475 0.33 12.09 30.87
N GLU A 476 0.44 12.26 29.56
CA GLU A 476 0.49 11.18 28.57
C GLU A 476 1.92 10.97 28.03
N GLY A 477 2.90 11.62 28.67
CA GLY A 477 4.31 11.44 28.34
C GLY A 477 4.78 12.29 27.16
N ILE A 478 5.74 11.75 26.40
CA ILE A 478 6.32 12.45 25.25
C ILE A 478 5.54 12.08 24.00
N GLY A 479 4.91 13.07 23.37
CA GLY A 479 4.23 12.90 22.08
C GLY A 479 5.21 12.72 20.92
N TRP A 480 6.26 13.54 20.89
CA TRP A 480 7.35 13.47 19.89
C TRP A 480 8.56 14.26 20.33
N PHE A 481 9.62 14.25 19.50
CA PHE A 481 10.81 15.08 19.68
C PHE A 481 10.91 16.13 18.59
N VAL A 482 11.51 17.28 18.91
CA VAL A 482 11.81 18.33 17.93
C VAL A 482 13.30 18.67 17.97
N PRO A 483 13.92 19.09 16.86
CA PRO A 483 15.34 19.38 16.81
C PRO A 483 15.66 20.65 17.61
N ASP A 484 16.91 20.78 18.04
CA ASP A 484 17.42 22.02 18.64
C ASP A 484 17.36 23.17 17.64
N LYS A 485 17.61 22.87 16.37
CA LYS A 485 17.56 23.79 15.25
C LYS A 485 16.89 23.09 14.06
N GLY A 486 15.71 23.56 13.73
CA GLY A 486 14.89 23.00 12.66
C GLY A 486 14.91 23.81 11.36
N LYS A 487 14.12 23.36 10.40
CA LYS A 487 14.02 23.95 9.05
C LYS A 487 12.89 24.97 8.92
N ALA A 488 11.78 24.75 9.62
CA ALA A 488 10.63 25.64 9.60
C ALA A 488 10.12 25.93 11.02
N ASN A 489 9.37 27.01 11.19
CA ASN A 489 8.73 27.35 12.44
C ASN A 489 7.35 26.71 12.51
N VAL A 490 7.03 26.08 13.62
CA VAL A 490 5.68 25.66 13.97
C VAL A 490 5.07 26.70 14.88
N TYR A 491 4.00 27.34 14.42
CA TYR A 491 3.28 28.39 15.12
C TYR A 491 2.18 27.80 15.99
N ARG A 492 1.96 28.39 17.20
CA ARG A 492 0.88 28.03 18.11
C ARG A 492 -0.20 29.10 18.12
N LEU A 493 -1.44 28.64 18.02
CA LEU A 493 -2.65 29.45 18.11
C LEU A 493 -3.56 28.88 19.20
N TYR A 494 -4.21 29.73 19.95
CA TYR A 494 -5.19 29.36 20.97
C TYR A 494 -6.57 29.92 20.62
N ASN A 495 -7.57 29.06 20.64
CA ASN A 495 -8.97 29.47 20.48
C ASN A 495 -9.62 29.72 21.85
N PRO A 496 -9.91 30.97 22.24
CA PRO A 496 -10.46 31.28 23.56
C PRO A 496 -11.90 30.82 23.77
N TYR A 497 -12.59 30.38 22.68
CA TYR A 497 -13.97 29.92 22.75
C TYR A 497 -14.09 28.41 22.95
N SER A 498 -13.22 27.62 22.31
CA SER A 498 -13.22 26.17 22.42
C SER A 498 -12.13 25.63 23.35
N GLY A 499 -11.15 26.45 23.73
CA GLY A 499 -9.97 25.99 24.44
C GLY A 499 -8.94 25.26 23.60
N ASP A 500 -9.19 25.11 22.30
CA ASP A 500 -8.38 24.36 21.37
C ASP A 500 -7.06 25.06 21.00
N HIS A 501 -6.05 24.26 20.67
CA HIS A 501 -4.79 24.76 20.15
C HIS A 501 -4.54 24.21 18.74
N VAL A 502 -4.12 25.10 17.83
CA VAL A 502 -3.62 24.71 16.50
C VAL A 502 -2.11 24.94 16.43
N PHE A 503 -1.41 23.94 15.91
CA PHE A 503 0.02 23.96 15.60
C PHE A 503 0.18 23.80 14.09
N THR A 504 0.85 24.77 13.44
CA THR A 504 0.98 24.79 11.99
C THR A 504 2.31 25.40 11.52
N GLU A 505 2.86 24.90 10.43
CA GLU A 505 3.96 25.55 9.69
C GLU A 505 3.44 26.63 8.73
N ASP A 506 2.14 26.59 8.42
CA ASP A 506 1.52 27.50 7.45
C ASP A 506 1.30 28.89 8.08
N LEU A 507 2.11 29.85 7.66
CA LEU A 507 2.02 31.24 8.10
C LEU A 507 0.71 31.92 7.65
N GLU A 508 0.12 31.47 6.53
CA GLU A 508 -1.17 31.99 6.06
C GLU A 508 -2.30 31.49 6.96
N GLU A 509 -2.31 30.19 7.33
CA GLU A 509 -3.24 29.64 8.32
C GLU A 509 -3.11 30.37 9.65
N TYR A 510 -1.89 30.55 10.15
CA TYR A 510 -1.61 31.28 11.39
C TYR A 510 -2.15 32.72 11.37
N ASN A 511 -1.95 33.44 10.26
CA ASN A 511 -2.42 34.80 10.12
C ASN A 511 -3.94 34.88 9.97
N SER A 512 -4.52 33.99 9.19
CA SER A 512 -5.96 33.93 8.94
C SER A 512 -6.74 33.59 10.22
N ALA A 513 -6.31 32.59 10.96
CA ALA A 513 -6.92 32.22 12.24
C ALA A 513 -6.83 33.38 13.24
N GLY A 514 -5.67 34.06 13.36
CA GLY A 514 -5.51 35.24 14.18
C GLY A 514 -6.47 36.39 13.82
N SER A 515 -6.81 36.54 12.54
CA SER A 515 -7.74 37.57 12.07
C SER A 515 -9.19 37.33 12.45
N VAL A 516 -9.55 36.07 12.76
CA VAL A 516 -10.92 35.67 13.15
C VAL A 516 -11.06 35.34 14.64
N GLY A 517 -10.12 35.78 15.46
CA GLY A 517 -10.25 35.77 16.93
C GLY A 517 -9.42 34.71 17.66
N TRP A 518 -8.58 33.96 16.99
CA TRP A 518 -7.62 33.09 17.64
C TRP A 518 -6.46 33.93 18.19
N HIS A 519 -5.98 33.58 19.38
CA HIS A 519 -4.82 34.22 19.96
C HIS A 519 -3.53 33.64 19.39
N LYS A 520 -2.68 34.48 18.82
CA LYS A 520 -1.37 34.13 18.32
C LYS A 520 -0.38 34.02 19.48
N GLU A 521 0.10 32.80 19.73
CA GLU A 521 1.04 32.56 20.84
C GLU A 521 2.51 32.48 20.40
N GLY A 522 2.75 32.71 19.10
CA GLY A 522 4.09 32.75 18.54
C GLY A 522 4.58 31.38 18.04
N ILE A 523 5.90 31.18 18.07
CA ILE A 523 6.55 29.96 17.65
C ILE A 523 6.60 28.99 18.84
N ALA A 524 5.98 27.83 18.70
CA ALA A 524 6.04 26.77 19.69
C ALA A 524 7.40 26.02 19.64
N TRP A 525 7.81 25.63 18.45
CA TRP A 525 9.10 24.97 18.18
C TRP A 525 9.47 25.11 16.71
N GLN A 526 10.59 24.48 16.34
CA GLN A 526 10.96 24.30 14.93
C GLN A 526 10.80 22.83 14.54
N SER A 527 10.30 22.59 13.34
CA SER A 527 10.17 21.26 12.71
C SER A 527 11.45 20.83 12.02
N ASN A 528 11.55 19.53 11.71
CA ASN A 528 12.74 18.91 11.11
C ASN A 528 12.78 19.04 9.57
#